data_fd350e53ce345127607b6ec036975266
#
_entry.id   fd350e53ce345127607b6ec036975266
#
_cell.length_a   1.000
_cell.length_b   1.000
_cell.length_c   1.000
_cell.angle_alpha   90.00
_cell.angle_beta   90.00
_cell.angle_gamma   90.00
#
_symmetry.space_group_name_H-M   'P 1'
#
loop_
_entity.id
_entity.type
_entity.pdbx_description
1 polymer ?
#
loop_
_entity_poly.entity_id
_entity_poly.type
_entity_poly.pdbx_seq_one_letter_code
_entity_poly.pdbx_strand_id
1 'polypeptide(L)'
;MTTSPSHDGTPAPVLDAVVVGGGIAGLVAARTLVADGFSPVVLEASEVCGGYLARADVGPADVPVVVDSGAESYASRSQAIAALVAELGLEAVEPSGLSAWGYVPEGTGRAPGRRPRGRAFPLPKAGVLGIPGHVWASDTRRAIGVVGALRASLDRVLPASRVDASTLASLVESRLGRRVLDRLVTPVAGGVHSTDPALLSVDAVAPGLLTAYERTGSLAAAVRSLRAQAPAGSAVRGLVGGMNQLVAALETAVEAGGSIRRSTGARQLRRTGDVWEVQLTTGETLRTARVVLAVGGHTAVALLGDLVDTAGAAPVRGTDIRLVTLVLRAPALGDAPRGTGVLVAPGSDVVAKGSTHASAKWPWLRERLDATLGPDAHVVRLSYGRGGAGPAGADLDAAAPDETFVAQAVLDVQALYGVPLASGDVLSSAVTRWDDALSPPTPAHRARTSRLVSDVAALRADGAPGLSVTGAWVAGTGLAAVVPHAQAAARSLDLS
;
A
#
# COMPACT_ATOMS: atom_id res chain seq x y z
N MET A 1 -23.24 40.36 37.91
CA MET A 1 -24.11 40.31 36.73
C MET A 1 -23.31 39.61 35.65
N THR A 2 -23.49 38.32 35.53
CA THR A 2 -22.83 37.46 34.52
C THR A 2 -23.82 37.33 33.38
N THR A 3 -23.51 37.97 32.24
CA THR A 3 -24.27 37.82 31.00
C THR A 3 -23.93 36.47 30.38
N SER A 4 -24.85 35.52 30.40
CA SER A 4 -24.80 34.31 29.58
C SER A 4 -24.87 34.70 28.10
N PRO A 5 -24.10 34.09 27.19
CA PRO A 5 -24.28 34.29 25.78
C PRO A 5 -25.62 33.68 25.34
N SER A 6 -26.48 34.51 24.76
CA SER A 6 -27.69 34.08 24.09
C SER A 6 -27.35 33.20 22.91
N HIS A 7 -27.68 31.90 22.99
CA HIS A 7 -27.74 31.02 21.84
C HIS A 7 -28.92 31.48 20.97
N ASP A 8 -28.59 32.18 19.89
CA ASP A 8 -29.55 32.48 18.84
C ASP A 8 -29.92 31.13 18.19
N GLY A 9 -31.21 30.74 18.38
CA GLY A 9 -31.68 29.38 18.06
C GLY A 9 -31.90 29.10 16.57
N THR A 10 -31.09 29.69 15.68
CA THR A 10 -31.12 29.35 14.27
C THR A 10 -30.39 28.00 14.08
N PRO A 11 -31.08 26.96 13.57
CA PRO A 11 -30.39 25.68 13.32
C PRO A 11 -29.24 25.89 12.39
N ALA A 12 -28.06 25.27 12.69
CA ALA A 12 -26.89 25.34 11.84
C ALA A 12 -27.22 24.92 10.38
N PRO A 13 -26.66 25.59 9.38
CA PRO A 13 -26.95 25.30 7.98
C PRO A 13 -26.67 23.83 7.67
N VAL A 14 -27.51 23.24 6.83
CA VAL A 14 -27.30 21.87 6.35
C VAL A 14 -26.33 21.91 5.18
N LEU A 15 -25.20 21.22 5.35
CA LEU A 15 -24.17 21.08 4.30
C LEU A 15 -24.61 20.07 3.24
N ASP A 16 -24.13 20.23 2.01
CA ASP A 16 -24.42 19.32 0.91
C ASP A 16 -23.88 17.91 1.20
N ALA A 17 -22.60 17.83 1.60
CA ALA A 17 -21.96 16.58 1.94
C ALA A 17 -20.79 16.79 2.94
N VAL A 18 -20.57 15.78 3.78
CA VAL A 18 -19.38 15.67 4.64
C VAL A 18 -18.63 14.40 4.29
N VAL A 19 -17.34 14.53 4.01
CA VAL A 19 -16.43 13.40 3.77
C VAL A 19 -15.52 13.27 4.98
N VAL A 20 -15.61 12.16 5.70
CA VAL A 20 -14.79 11.89 6.89
C VAL A 20 -13.56 11.12 6.49
N GLY A 21 -12.39 11.74 6.58
CA GLY A 21 -11.07 11.25 6.20
C GLY A 21 -10.54 11.90 4.93
N GLY A 22 -9.41 12.61 5.03
CA GLY A 22 -8.68 13.26 3.93
C GLY A 22 -7.62 12.36 3.29
N GLY A 23 -7.69 11.05 3.46
CA GLY A 23 -6.87 10.11 2.70
C GLY A 23 -7.29 10.06 1.23
N ILE A 24 -6.55 9.30 0.40
CA ILE A 24 -6.81 9.24 -1.06
C ILE A 24 -8.27 8.84 -1.39
N ALA A 25 -8.89 7.96 -0.62
CA ALA A 25 -10.28 7.56 -0.83
C ALA A 25 -11.24 8.74 -0.60
N GLY A 26 -11.04 9.51 0.47
CA GLY A 26 -11.87 10.67 0.78
C GLY A 26 -11.69 11.82 -0.19
N LEU A 27 -10.44 12.12 -0.57
CA LEU A 27 -10.17 13.17 -1.56
C LEU A 27 -10.76 12.84 -2.93
N VAL A 28 -10.68 11.56 -3.37
CA VAL A 28 -11.31 11.11 -4.63
C VAL A 28 -12.83 11.18 -4.53
N ALA A 29 -13.42 10.78 -3.41
CA ALA A 29 -14.87 10.88 -3.20
C ALA A 29 -15.32 12.35 -3.19
N ALA A 30 -14.62 13.23 -2.46
CA ALA A 30 -14.92 14.66 -2.41
C ALA A 30 -14.79 15.33 -3.78
N ARG A 31 -13.70 15.06 -4.53
CA ARG A 31 -13.53 15.54 -5.91
C ARG A 31 -14.67 15.06 -6.81
N THR A 32 -15.14 13.84 -6.63
CA THR A 32 -16.27 13.30 -7.40
C THR A 32 -17.54 14.08 -7.09
N LEU A 33 -17.82 14.35 -5.82
CA LEU A 33 -18.95 15.17 -5.39
C LEU A 33 -18.86 16.60 -5.96
N VAL A 34 -17.67 17.21 -5.96
CA VAL A 34 -17.48 18.53 -6.59
C VAL A 34 -17.78 18.49 -8.09
N ALA A 35 -17.33 17.46 -8.78
CA ALA A 35 -17.62 17.28 -10.21
C ALA A 35 -19.11 17.07 -10.52
N ASP A 36 -19.85 16.48 -9.56
CA ASP A 36 -21.29 16.26 -9.63
C ASP A 36 -22.10 17.48 -9.11
N GLY A 37 -21.44 18.61 -8.79
CA GLY A 37 -22.05 19.90 -8.45
C GLY A 37 -22.33 20.14 -6.97
N PHE A 38 -21.82 19.31 -6.08
CA PHE A 38 -21.95 19.47 -4.61
C PHE A 38 -20.77 20.25 -4.02
N SER A 39 -20.98 20.81 -2.84
CA SER A 39 -19.95 21.52 -2.04
C SER A 39 -19.57 20.70 -0.80
N PRO A 40 -18.70 19.67 -0.92
CA PRO A 40 -18.34 18.83 0.21
C PRO A 40 -17.41 19.51 1.19
N VAL A 41 -17.53 19.16 2.47
CA VAL A 41 -16.56 19.46 3.53
C VAL A 41 -15.80 18.18 3.86
N VAL A 42 -14.48 18.16 3.59
CA VAL A 42 -13.59 17.05 3.97
C VAL A 42 -13.07 17.31 5.38
N LEU A 43 -13.14 16.29 6.24
CA LEU A 43 -12.59 16.31 7.59
C LEU A 43 -11.36 15.41 7.64
N GLU A 44 -10.20 15.98 7.97
CA GLU A 44 -8.95 15.24 8.17
C GLU A 44 -8.45 15.45 9.62
N ALA A 45 -8.24 14.35 10.31
CA ALA A 45 -7.78 14.39 11.71
C ALA A 45 -6.34 14.86 11.87
N SER A 46 -5.51 14.64 10.84
CA SER A 46 -4.11 15.05 10.80
C SER A 46 -3.96 16.48 10.26
N GLU A 47 -2.75 17.03 10.39
CA GLU A 47 -2.39 18.33 9.80
C GLU A 47 -2.28 18.28 8.27
N VAL A 48 -2.12 17.09 7.67
CA VAL A 48 -1.93 16.88 6.25
C VAL A 48 -2.86 15.79 5.71
N CYS A 49 -3.34 15.98 4.49
CA CYS A 49 -4.09 14.95 3.77
C CYS A 49 -3.16 13.92 3.10
N GLY A 50 -3.77 12.87 2.52
CA GLY A 50 -3.12 11.88 1.67
C GLY A 50 -3.13 10.46 2.26
N GLY A 51 -3.16 10.30 3.58
CA GLY A 51 -3.08 8.99 4.22
C GLY A 51 -1.81 8.25 3.79
N TYR A 52 -1.94 7.07 3.18
CA TYR A 52 -0.78 6.28 2.73
C TYR A 52 -0.06 6.82 1.47
N LEU A 53 -0.51 7.93 0.89
CA LEU A 53 0.21 8.71 -0.11
C LEU A 53 0.94 9.89 0.54
N ALA A 54 1.73 9.60 1.54
CA ALA A 54 2.47 10.62 2.28
C ALA A 54 3.78 11.00 1.60
N ARG A 55 4.26 12.18 1.93
CA ARG A 55 5.57 12.68 1.54
C ARG A 55 6.48 12.82 2.74
N ALA A 56 7.78 12.80 2.49
CA ALA A 56 8.81 13.26 3.42
C ALA A 56 9.70 14.31 2.74
N ASP A 57 10.00 15.34 3.47
CA ASP A 57 11.02 16.32 3.09
C ASP A 57 12.34 15.81 3.66
N VAL A 58 13.25 15.40 2.79
CA VAL A 58 14.57 14.84 3.14
C VAL A 58 15.68 15.64 2.46
N GLY A 59 16.91 15.42 2.89
CA GLY A 59 18.08 16.16 2.41
C GLY A 59 18.60 17.14 3.46
N PRO A 60 19.70 17.84 3.17
CA PRO A 60 20.19 18.93 4.02
C PRO A 60 19.14 20.03 4.14
N ALA A 61 19.15 20.76 5.26
CA ALA A 61 18.11 21.76 5.56
C ALA A 61 18.03 22.89 4.51
N ASP A 62 19.13 23.19 3.86
CA ASP A 62 19.25 24.19 2.79
C ASP A 62 18.87 23.65 1.41
N VAL A 63 18.80 22.30 1.24
CA VAL A 63 18.47 21.66 -0.03
C VAL A 63 17.46 20.51 0.21
N PRO A 64 16.19 20.81 0.55
CA PRO A 64 15.20 19.78 0.77
C PRO A 64 14.82 19.07 -0.52
N VAL A 65 14.69 17.75 -0.43
CA VAL A 65 14.21 16.88 -1.52
C VAL A 65 12.91 16.24 -1.07
N VAL A 66 11.84 16.47 -1.80
CA VAL A 66 10.55 15.83 -1.53
C VAL A 66 10.53 14.44 -2.14
N VAL A 67 10.20 13.44 -1.34
CA VAL A 67 10.06 12.03 -1.76
C VAL A 67 8.78 11.42 -1.20
N ASP A 68 8.32 10.34 -1.83
CA ASP A 68 7.21 9.57 -1.27
C ASP A 68 7.67 8.80 -0.03
N SER A 69 6.97 8.97 1.07
CA SER A 69 7.18 8.22 2.32
C SER A 69 6.09 7.17 2.58
N GLY A 70 5.21 6.97 1.60
CA GLY A 70 4.16 5.95 1.57
C GLY A 70 4.22 5.14 0.27
N ALA A 71 3.07 5.00 -0.40
CA ALA A 71 3.00 4.37 -1.71
C ALA A 71 3.69 5.24 -2.77
N GLU A 72 4.57 4.62 -3.59
CA GLU A 72 5.39 5.32 -4.59
C GLU A 72 4.97 5.02 -6.03
N SER A 73 3.93 4.20 -6.21
CA SER A 73 3.47 3.80 -7.54
C SER A 73 2.06 3.20 -7.49
N TYR A 74 1.43 3.13 -8.67
CA TYR A 74 0.15 2.47 -8.87
C TYR A 74 0.21 1.44 -10.00
N ALA A 75 -0.75 0.50 -10.02
CA ALA A 75 -0.82 -0.54 -11.06
C ALA A 75 -1.23 0.08 -12.40
N SER A 76 -0.39 -0.08 -13.43
CA SER A 76 -0.57 0.49 -14.77
C SER A 76 -1.84 0.00 -15.49
N ARG A 77 -2.37 -1.17 -15.09
CA ARG A 77 -3.60 -1.76 -15.66
C ARG A 77 -4.90 -1.04 -15.27
N SER A 78 -4.88 -0.14 -14.29
CA SER A 78 -6.07 0.55 -13.82
C SER A 78 -6.41 1.76 -14.68
N GLN A 79 -7.48 1.64 -15.48
CA GLN A 79 -7.97 2.75 -16.29
C GLN A 79 -8.51 3.91 -15.44
N ALA A 80 -9.14 3.60 -14.29
CA ALA A 80 -9.69 4.63 -13.41
C ALA A 80 -8.60 5.58 -12.88
N ILE A 81 -7.44 5.04 -12.48
CA ILE A 81 -6.30 5.86 -12.05
C ILE A 81 -5.70 6.63 -13.24
N ALA A 82 -5.55 5.98 -14.39
CA ALA A 82 -5.00 6.63 -15.57
C ALA A 82 -5.87 7.82 -16.01
N ALA A 83 -7.20 7.67 -15.99
CA ALA A 83 -8.14 8.74 -16.25
C ALA A 83 -8.03 9.87 -15.22
N LEU A 84 -8.02 9.54 -13.93
CA LEU A 84 -7.88 10.53 -12.85
C LEU A 84 -6.58 11.34 -12.97
N VAL A 85 -5.45 10.68 -13.24
CA VAL A 85 -4.14 11.32 -13.43
C VAL A 85 -4.19 12.29 -14.62
N ALA A 86 -4.80 11.88 -15.75
CA ALA A 86 -4.95 12.71 -16.92
C ALA A 86 -5.88 13.90 -16.68
N GLU A 87 -7.02 13.69 -16.02
CA GLU A 87 -7.98 14.74 -15.66
C GLU A 87 -7.39 15.81 -14.73
N LEU A 88 -6.48 15.40 -13.84
CA LEU A 88 -5.76 16.31 -12.94
C LEU A 88 -4.52 16.95 -13.58
N GLY A 89 -4.22 16.68 -14.87
CA GLY A 89 -3.08 17.23 -15.59
C GLY A 89 -1.72 16.74 -15.07
N LEU A 90 -1.69 15.57 -14.41
CA LEU A 90 -0.47 15.00 -13.83
C LEU A 90 0.29 14.14 -14.85
N GLU A 91 1.61 14.19 -14.79
CA GLU A 91 2.49 13.44 -15.68
C GLU A 91 2.83 12.08 -15.06
N ALA A 92 2.37 11.00 -15.72
CA ALA A 92 2.70 9.64 -15.32
C ALA A 92 4.07 9.23 -15.88
N VAL A 93 4.86 8.53 -15.06
CA VAL A 93 6.22 8.07 -15.42
C VAL A 93 6.36 6.57 -15.18
N GLU A 94 7.06 5.89 -16.07
CA GLU A 94 7.47 4.49 -15.86
C GLU A 94 8.77 4.44 -15.05
N PRO A 95 8.95 3.40 -14.21
CA PRO A 95 10.22 3.19 -13.56
C PRO A 95 11.32 2.89 -14.59
N SER A 96 12.57 3.11 -14.23
CA SER A 96 13.71 2.74 -15.05
C SER A 96 13.64 1.25 -15.45
N GLY A 97 14.17 0.89 -16.60
CA GLY A 97 14.18 -0.50 -17.11
C GLY A 97 15.03 -1.48 -16.28
N LEU A 98 15.58 -1.04 -15.15
CA LEU A 98 16.38 -1.86 -14.25
C LEU A 98 15.53 -2.94 -13.55
N SER A 99 16.14 -4.10 -13.29
CA SER A 99 15.46 -5.20 -12.61
C SER A 99 15.40 -4.99 -11.10
N ALA A 100 14.32 -5.47 -10.45
CA ALA A 100 14.33 -5.67 -9.01
C ALA A 100 15.12 -6.95 -8.65
N TRP A 101 15.64 -7.01 -7.43
CA TRP A 101 16.45 -8.11 -6.91
C TRP A 101 15.78 -8.81 -5.74
N GLY A 102 16.15 -10.06 -5.53
CA GLY A 102 15.84 -10.83 -4.33
C GLY A 102 17.08 -11.03 -3.48
N TYR A 103 16.88 -11.14 -2.15
CA TYR A 103 17.94 -11.46 -1.20
C TYR A 103 17.44 -12.61 -0.30
N VAL A 104 18.17 -13.74 -0.32
CA VAL A 104 17.77 -14.96 0.38
C VAL A 104 18.90 -15.46 1.27
N PRO A 105 18.60 -16.15 2.39
CA PRO A 105 19.64 -16.75 3.23
C PRO A 105 20.51 -17.72 2.44
N GLU A 106 21.82 -17.65 2.62
CA GLU A 106 22.79 -18.58 2.04
C GLU A 106 23.11 -19.70 3.05
N GLY A 107 22.74 -20.94 2.70
CA GLY A 107 22.99 -22.11 3.54
C GLY A 107 21.88 -22.45 4.54
N THR A 108 21.99 -23.66 5.10
CA THR A 108 21.06 -24.20 6.14
C THR A 108 21.66 -24.17 7.55
N GLY A 109 22.91 -23.72 7.69
CA GLY A 109 23.66 -23.75 8.94
C GLY A 109 23.33 -22.57 9.86
N ARG A 110 22.53 -22.78 10.86
CA ARG A 110 22.39 -21.87 12.00
C ARG A 110 23.55 -22.12 12.97
N ALA A 111 24.58 -21.28 12.92
CA ALA A 111 25.39 -21.10 14.13
C ALA A 111 24.50 -20.41 15.19
N PRO A 112 24.47 -20.90 16.46
CA PRO A 112 23.66 -20.26 17.50
C PRO A 112 23.99 -18.77 17.59
N GLY A 113 22.96 -17.90 17.48
CA GLY A 113 23.11 -16.45 17.65
C GLY A 113 23.52 -15.65 16.39
N ARG A 114 23.81 -16.26 15.24
CA ARG A 114 24.21 -15.54 14.03
C ARG A 114 23.28 -15.87 12.86
N ARG A 115 22.71 -14.85 12.21
CA ARG A 115 21.91 -15.02 10.99
C ARG A 115 22.85 -15.36 9.81
N PRO A 116 22.48 -16.27 8.92
CA PRO A 116 23.26 -16.57 7.73
C PRO A 116 23.29 -15.35 6.80
N ARG A 117 24.46 -15.05 6.27
CA ARG A 117 24.62 -14.04 5.22
C ARG A 117 23.70 -14.37 4.06
N GLY A 118 23.07 -13.35 3.48
CA GLY A 118 22.21 -13.55 2.34
C GLY A 118 22.95 -13.44 1.01
N ARG A 119 22.30 -13.94 -0.04
CA ARG A 119 22.76 -13.84 -1.43
C ARG A 119 21.73 -13.07 -2.25
N ALA A 120 22.19 -12.06 -2.97
CA ALA A 120 21.38 -11.30 -3.91
C ALA A 120 21.34 -11.95 -5.30
N PHE A 121 20.20 -11.84 -5.98
CA PHE A 121 20.01 -12.28 -7.37
C PHE A 121 18.92 -11.43 -8.04
N PRO A 122 18.98 -11.22 -9.39
CA PRO A 122 17.88 -10.56 -10.10
C PRO A 122 16.61 -11.39 -10.02
N LEU A 123 15.47 -10.75 -9.72
CA LEU A 123 14.17 -11.43 -9.71
C LEU A 123 13.76 -11.85 -11.13
N PRO A 124 13.07 -13.00 -11.29
CA PRO A 124 12.55 -13.46 -12.57
C PRO A 124 11.60 -12.43 -13.19
N LYS A 125 11.87 -12.03 -14.45
CA LYS A 125 11.04 -11.04 -15.17
C LYS A 125 9.66 -11.58 -15.55
N ALA A 126 9.55 -12.89 -15.80
CA ALA A 126 8.32 -13.55 -16.25
C ALA A 126 7.58 -14.26 -15.11
N GLY A 127 7.10 -13.49 -14.12
CA GLY A 127 6.38 -14.03 -12.96
C GLY A 127 5.10 -13.26 -12.62
N VAL A 128 4.25 -13.87 -11.80
CA VAL A 128 3.12 -13.24 -11.12
C VAL A 128 3.31 -13.45 -9.63
N LEU A 129 3.40 -12.40 -8.83
CA LEU A 129 3.68 -12.45 -7.40
C LEU A 129 4.90 -13.34 -7.02
N GLY A 130 5.96 -13.31 -7.84
CA GLY A 130 7.13 -14.17 -7.62
C GLY A 130 6.96 -15.62 -8.11
N ILE A 131 5.77 -16.04 -8.54
CA ILE A 131 5.54 -17.37 -9.14
C ILE A 131 6.15 -17.36 -10.55
N PRO A 132 7.15 -18.20 -10.85
CA PRO A 132 7.82 -18.18 -12.16
C PRO A 132 6.97 -18.85 -13.23
N GLY A 133 6.87 -18.24 -14.42
CA GLY A 133 6.30 -18.90 -15.60
C GLY A 133 7.25 -19.92 -16.27
N HIS A 134 8.55 -19.78 -16.06
CA HIS A 134 9.60 -20.63 -16.64
C HIS A 134 10.57 -21.11 -15.56
N VAL A 135 10.35 -22.33 -15.04
CA VAL A 135 11.12 -22.88 -13.90
C VAL A 135 12.60 -23.13 -14.24
N TRP A 136 12.95 -23.31 -15.50
CA TRP A 136 14.32 -23.55 -15.98
C TRP A 136 15.00 -22.28 -16.51
N ALA A 137 14.36 -21.13 -16.51
CA ALA A 137 15.01 -19.87 -16.87
C ALA A 137 16.22 -19.59 -15.94
N SER A 138 17.25 -18.93 -16.47
CA SER A 138 18.51 -18.72 -15.76
C SER A 138 18.33 -17.92 -14.47
N ASP A 139 17.45 -16.91 -14.48
CA ASP A 139 17.09 -16.09 -13.32
C ASP A 139 16.35 -16.92 -12.25
N THR A 140 15.35 -17.72 -12.65
CA THR A 140 14.64 -18.64 -11.75
C THR A 140 15.59 -19.66 -11.12
N ARG A 141 16.45 -20.30 -11.93
CA ARG A 141 17.44 -21.28 -11.42
C ARG A 141 18.45 -20.66 -10.44
N ARG A 142 18.85 -19.41 -10.65
CA ARG A 142 19.71 -18.71 -9.69
C ARG A 142 19.06 -18.58 -8.33
N ALA A 143 17.74 -18.38 -8.29
CA ALA A 143 16.98 -18.25 -7.06
C ALA A 143 16.80 -19.60 -6.33
N ILE A 144 16.27 -20.62 -7.05
CA ILE A 144 15.80 -21.87 -6.43
C ILE A 144 16.79 -23.04 -6.54
N GLY A 145 17.82 -22.90 -7.35
CA GLY A 145 18.80 -23.94 -7.64
C GLY A 145 18.25 -25.06 -8.54
N VAL A 146 19.12 -25.98 -8.97
CA VAL A 146 18.74 -27.11 -9.85
C VAL A 146 17.71 -28.02 -9.17
N VAL A 147 17.91 -28.36 -7.89
CA VAL A 147 16.96 -29.21 -7.13
C VAL A 147 15.58 -28.56 -7.02
N GLY A 148 15.51 -27.24 -6.82
CA GLY A 148 14.26 -26.50 -6.83
C GLY A 148 13.58 -26.53 -8.20
N ALA A 149 14.36 -26.38 -9.29
CA ALA A 149 13.82 -26.45 -10.66
C ALA A 149 13.30 -27.85 -11.01
N LEU A 150 14.00 -28.92 -10.61
CA LEU A 150 13.53 -30.31 -10.77
C LEU A 150 12.20 -30.54 -10.01
N ARG A 151 12.13 -30.10 -8.73
CA ARG A 151 10.87 -30.20 -7.94
C ARG A 151 9.74 -29.41 -8.60
N ALA A 152 10.01 -28.20 -9.06
CA ALA A 152 9.01 -27.35 -9.70
C ALA A 152 8.55 -27.90 -11.07
N SER A 153 9.37 -28.70 -11.76
CA SER A 153 9.00 -29.35 -13.03
C SER A 153 7.90 -30.39 -12.86
N LEU A 154 7.71 -30.94 -11.64
CA LEU A 154 6.64 -31.88 -11.33
C LEU A 154 5.24 -31.22 -11.46
N ASP A 155 5.14 -29.90 -11.48
CA ASP A 155 3.90 -29.15 -11.70
C ASP A 155 3.10 -29.62 -12.93
N ARG A 156 3.77 -30.18 -13.93
CA ARG A 156 3.13 -30.68 -15.17
C ARG A 156 2.48 -32.05 -15.01
N VAL A 157 2.91 -32.84 -14.04
CA VAL A 157 2.49 -34.25 -13.90
C VAL A 157 1.71 -34.51 -12.59
N LEU A 158 1.75 -33.58 -11.65
CA LEU A 158 1.00 -33.70 -10.41
C LEU A 158 -0.50 -33.60 -10.65
N PRO A 159 -1.35 -34.53 -10.16
CA PRO A 159 -2.78 -34.46 -10.30
C PRO A 159 -3.37 -33.18 -9.71
N ALA A 160 -4.33 -32.56 -10.41
CA ALA A 160 -5.02 -31.36 -9.92
C ALA A 160 -5.83 -31.62 -8.63
N SER A 161 -6.32 -32.87 -8.44
CA SER A 161 -7.09 -33.28 -7.26
C SER A 161 -6.32 -33.25 -5.93
N ARG A 162 -4.99 -33.12 -5.96
CA ARG A 162 -4.13 -33.05 -4.76
C ARG A 162 -3.67 -31.62 -4.43
N VAL A 163 -4.30 -30.63 -5.05
CA VAL A 163 -3.89 -29.23 -4.87
C VAL A 163 -4.70 -28.59 -3.77
N ASP A 164 -4.03 -28.10 -2.76
CA ASP A 164 -4.59 -27.17 -1.80
C ASP A 164 -4.42 -25.74 -2.34
N ALA A 165 -5.51 -25.15 -2.78
CA ALA A 165 -5.57 -23.77 -3.28
C ALA A 165 -6.20 -22.79 -2.26
N SER A 166 -6.30 -23.20 -1.00
CA SER A 166 -6.90 -22.38 0.07
C SER A 166 -6.12 -21.08 0.30
N THR A 167 -4.79 -21.14 0.16
CA THR A 167 -3.91 -19.97 0.31
C THR A 167 -2.88 -19.92 -0.81
N LEU A 168 -2.25 -18.74 -0.98
CA LEU A 168 -1.15 -18.59 -1.93
C LEU A 168 0.02 -19.52 -1.58
N ALA A 169 0.34 -19.69 -0.29
CA ALA A 169 1.43 -20.56 0.14
C ALA A 169 1.14 -22.03 -0.20
N SER A 170 -0.04 -22.55 0.15
CA SER A 170 -0.39 -23.95 -0.10
C SER A 170 -0.44 -24.28 -1.59
N LEU A 171 -0.98 -23.38 -2.42
CA LEU A 171 -0.98 -23.53 -3.88
C LEU A 171 0.45 -23.62 -4.44
N VAL A 172 1.31 -22.68 -4.07
CA VAL A 172 2.69 -22.64 -4.60
C VAL A 172 3.52 -23.82 -4.09
N GLU A 173 3.44 -24.15 -2.80
CA GLU A 173 4.21 -25.25 -2.22
C GLU A 173 3.80 -26.60 -2.79
N SER A 174 2.49 -26.87 -2.94
CA SER A 174 1.98 -28.12 -3.52
C SER A 174 2.41 -28.30 -4.96
N ARG A 175 2.39 -27.22 -5.78
CA ARG A 175 2.70 -27.29 -7.22
C ARG A 175 4.19 -27.14 -7.53
N LEU A 176 4.83 -26.08 -7.04
CA LEU A 176 6.21 -25.71 -7.41
C LEU A 176 7.23 -26.01 -6.31
N GLY A 177 6.78 -26.32 -5.09
CA GLY A 177 7.63 -26.69 -3.97
C GLY A 177 8.13 -25.51 -3.13
N ARG A 178 8.60 -25.83 -1.93
CA ARG A 178 8.95 -24.89 -0.88
C ARG A 178 10.02 -23.87 -1.28
N ARG A 179 11.00 -24.25 -2.10
CA ARG A 179 12.05 -23.31 -2.53
C ARG A 179 11.51 -22.17 -3.39
N VAL A 180 10.47 -22.42 -4.20
CA VAL A 180 9.80 -21.37 -4.97
C VAL A 180 9.02 -20.48 -4.01
N LEU A 181 8.30 -21.07 -3.07
CA LEU A 181 7.58 -20.31 -2.03
C LEU A 181 8.53 -19.40 -1.25
N ASP A 182 9.53 -19.98 -0.59
CA ASP A 182 10.38 -19.26 0.38
C ASP A 182 11.27 -18.19 -0.29
N ARG A 183 11.75 -18.45 -1.52
CA ARG A 183 12.78 -17.62 -2.15
C ARG A 183 12.26 -16.64 -3.19
N LEU A 184 11.09 -16.89 -3.74
CA LEU A 184 10.50 -16.05 -4.79
C LEU A 184 9.16 -15.46 -4.37
N VAL A 185 8.22 -16.27 -3.87
CA VAL A 185 6.86 -15.80 -3.56
C VAL A 185 6.81 -15.05 -2.24
N THR A 186 7.38 -15.61 -1.17
CA THR A 186 7.34 -14.99 0.16
C THR A 186 7.96 -13.57 0.18
N PRO A 187 9.15 -13.31 -0.44
CA PRO A 187 9.69 -11.97 -0.49
C PRO A 187 8.80 -10.99 -1.27
N VAL A 188 8.20 -11.45 -2.38
CA VAL A 188 7.32 -10.59 -3.20
C VAL A 188 6.00 -10.32 -2.49
N ALA A 189 5.35 -11.34 -1.96
CA ALA A 189 4.10 -11.19 -1.21
C ALA A 189 4.30 -10.35 0.06
N GLY A 190 5.39 -10.59 0.81
CA GLY A 190 5.76 -9.79 1.97
C GLY A 190 6.09 -8.34 1.64
N GLY A 191 6.72 -8.10 0.49
CA GLY A 191 7.02 -6.74 0.01
C GLY A 191 5.77 -5.98 -0.46
N VAL A 192 4.85 -6.65 -1.14
CA VAL A 192 3.65 -6.03 -1.73
C VAL A 192 2.49 -5.96 -0.73
N HIS A 193 2.24 -7.03 0.00
CA HIS A 193 1.06 -7.16 0.87
C HIS A 193 1.40 -7.07 2.37
N SER A 194 2.67 -7.04 2.74
CA SER A 194 3.16 -7.08 4.14
C SER A 194 2.53 -8.21 4.98
N THR A 195 2.18 -9.31 4.33
CA THR A 195 1.43 -10.43 4.90
C THR A 195 2.06 -11.75 4.48
N ASP A 196 2.02 -12.75 5.36
CA ASP A 196 2.47 -14.11 5.04
C ASP A 196 1.61 -14.71 3.91
N PRO A 197 2.20 -15.30 2.86
CA PRO A 197 1.47 -16.02 1.82
C PRO A 197 0.49 -17.08 2.33
N ALA A 198 0.71 -17.62 3.53
CA ALA A 198 -0.19 -18.57 4.18
C ALA A 198 -1.53 -17.95 4.63
N LEU A 199 -1.61 -16.62 4.70
CA LEU A 199 -2.82 -15.89 5.05
C LEU A 199 -3.49 -15.23 3.82
N LEU A 200 -2.86 -15.30 2.65
CA LEU A 200 -3.34 -14.65 1.44
C LEU A 200 -4.25 -15.56 0.61
N SER A 201 -5.46 -15.10 0.33
CA SER A 201 -6.33 -15.73 -0.68
C SER A 201 -5.76 -15.51 -2.08
N VAL A 202 -5.68 -16.58 -2.88
CA VAL A 202 -5.16 -16.52 -4.26
C VAL A 202 -5.94 -15.54 -5.11
N ASP A 203 -7.26 -15.58 -5.07
CA ASP A 203 -8.12 -14.70 -5.88
C ASP A 203 -8.00 -13.23 -5.48
N ALA A 204 -7.69 -12.97 -4.19
CA ALA A 204 -7.52 -11.60 -3.72
C ALA A 204 -6.25 -10.95 -4.26
N VAL A 205 -5.15 -11.72 -4.34
CA VAL A 205 -3.82 -11.17 -4.65
C VAL A 205 -3.37 -11.45 -6.09
N ALA A 206 -3.94 -12.48 -6.73
CA ALA A 206 -3.66 -12.87 -8.11
C ALA A 206 -4.97 -13.20 -8.86
N PRO A 207 -5.84 -12.21 -9.15
CA PRO A 207 -7.11 -12.45 -9.85
C PRO A 207 -6.91 -13.21 -11.16
N GLY A 208 -7.73 -14.23 -11.38
CA GLY A 208 -7.69 -15.08 -12.57
C GLY A 208 -6.62 -16.17 -12.56
N LEU A 209 -5.76 -16.25 -11.54
CA LEU A 209 -4.71 -17.28 -11.48
C LEU A 209 -5.30 -18.68 -11.30
N LEU A 210 -6.31 -18.85 -10.45
CA LEU A 210 -6.98 -20.15 -10.27
C LEU A 210 -7.71 -20.60 -11.54
N THR A 211 -8.46 -19.72 -12.18
CA THR A 211 -9.12 -20.00 -13.47
C THR A 211 -8.12 -20.38 -14.56
N ALA A 212 -7.00 -19.68 -14.64
CA ALA A 212 -5.94 -20.03 -15.59
C ALA A 212 -5.27 -21.36 -15.23
N TYR A 213 -5.11 -21.66 -13.95
CA TYR A 213 -4.59 -22.93 -13.47
C TYR A 213 -5.53 -24.11 -13.80
N GLU A 214 -6.83 -23.98 -13.53
CA GLU A 214 -7.84 -25.00 -13.88
C GLU A 214 -7.83 -25.32 -15.38
N ARG A 215 -7.69 -24.31 -16.22
CA ARG A 215 -7.63 -24.47 -17.68
C ARG A 215 -6.33 -25.14 -18.16
N THR A 216 -5.20 -24.87 -17.52
CA THR A 216 -3.87 -25.30 -18.01
C THR A 216 -3.33 -26.53 -17.29
N GLY A 217 -3.86 -26.89 -16.12
CA GLY A 217 -3.38 -27.98 -15.27
C GLY A 217 -1.99 -27.77 -14.66
N SER A 218 -1.34 -26.61 -14.91
CA SER A 218 0.01 -26.29 -14.43
C SER A 218 0.08 -24.84 -13.97
N LEU A 219 0.58 -24.60 -12.76
CA LEU A 219 0.70 -23.27 -12.19
C LEU A 219 1.67 -22.39 -13.00
N ALA A 220 2.79 -22.96 -13.45
CA ALA A 220 3.72 -22.25 -14.32
C ALA A 220 3.11 -21.92 -15.70
N ALA A 221 2.25 -22.78 -16.25
CA ALA A 221 1.54 -22.50 -17.48
C ALA A 221 0.46 -21.43 -17.30
N ALA A 222 -0.27 -21.44 -16.17
CA ALA A 222 -1.22 -20.41 -15.81
C ALA A 222 -0.56 -19.02 -15.74
N VAL A 223 0.60 -18.92 -15.08
CA VAL A 223 1.39 -17.69 -15.02
C VAL A 223 1.80 -17.20 -16.41
N ARG A 224 2.26 -18.09 -17.29
CA ARG A 224 2.58 -17.71 -18.69
C ARG A 224 1.37 -17.17 -19.42
N SER A 225 0.21 -17.84 -19.29
CA SER A 225 -1.05 -17.40 -19.91
C SER A 225 -1.46 -16.00 -19.46
N LEU A 226 -1.40 -15.72 -18.15
CA LEU A 226 -1.71 -14.39 -17.61
C LEU A 226 -0.71 -13.33 -18.08
N ARG A 227 0.58 -13.67 -18.13
CA ARG A 227 1.61 -12.74 -18.61
C ARG A 227 1.49 -12.43 -20.11
N ALA A 228 1.08 -13.40 -20.91
CA ALA A 228 0.83 -13.20 -22.35
C ALA A 228 -0.36 -12.26 -22.62
N GLN A 229 -1.30 -12.17 -21.68
CA GLN A 229 -2.47 -11.28 -21.76
C GLN A 229 -2.20 -9.90 -21.12
N ALA A 230 -1.11 -9.76 -20.39
CA ALA A 230 -0.77 -8.48 -19.73
C ALA A 230 -0.35 -7.44 -20.78
N PRO A 231 -0.76 -6.18 -20.62
CA PRO A 231 -0.28 -5.09 -21.48
C PRO A 231 1.24 -5.00 -21.50
N ALA A 232 1.77 -4.53 -22.62
CA ALA A 232 3.19 -4.18 -22.73
C ALA A 232 3.55 -3.00 -21.82
N GLY A 233 4.79 -2.91 -21.39
CA GLY A 233 5.29 -1.86 -20.50
C GLY A 233 5.43 -2.31 -19.05
N SER A 234 5.67 -1.34 -18.16
CA SER A 234 5.79 -1.60 -16.73
C SER A 234 4.46 -1.96 -16.09
N ALA A 235 4.48 -2.91 -15.14
CA ALA A 235 3.30 -3.27 -14.34
C ALA A 235 2.87 -2.15 -13.39
N VAL A 236 3.74 -1.17 -13.14
CA VAL A 236 3.48 -0.02 -12.27
C VAL A 236 3.91 1.27 -12.94
N ARG A 237 3.26 2.37 -12.56
CA ARG A 237 3.63 3.75 -12.90
C ARG A 237 3.71 4.59 -11.64
N GLY A 238 4.55 5.61 -11.66
CA GLY A 238 4.58 6.69 -10.69
C GLY A 238 4.14 8.00 -11.34
N LEU A 239 4.36 9.09 -10.62
CA LEU A 239 4.17 10.44 -11.11
C LEU A 239 5.51 11.20 -11.07
N VAL A 240 5.72 12.09 -12.00
CA VAL A 240 6.84 13.05 -11.91
C VAL A 240 6.64 13.91 -10.66
N GLY A 241 7.67 13.98 -9.82
CA GLY A 241 7.58 14.63 -8.51
C GLY A 241 7.03 13.74 -7.38
N GLY A 242 6.67 12.47 -7.68
CA GLY A 242 6.17 11.48 -6.71
C GLY A 242 4.65 11.36 -6.65
N MET A 243 4.17 10.31 -6.00
CA MET A 243 2.73 10.06 -5.84
C MET A 243 2.03 11.10 -4.95
N ASN A 244 2.77 11.81 -4.12
CA ASN A 244 2.25 12.93 -3.34
C ASN A 244 1.65 14.05 -4.22
N GLN A 245 2.06 14.18 -5.50
CA GLN A 245 1.47 15.11 -6.46
C GLN A 245 -0.02 14.84 -6.69
N LEU A 246 -0.45 13.58 -6.62
CA LEU A 246 -1.86 13.22 -6.73
C LEU A 246 -2.67 13.81 -5.56
N VAL A 247 -2.10 13.81 -4.35
CA VAL A 247 -2.77 14.38 -3.17
C VAL A 247 -2.94 15.90 -3.36
N ALA A 248 -1.87 16.61 -3.71
CA ALA A 248 -1.90 18.06 -3.90
C ALA A 248 -2.90 18.47 -5.00
N ALA A 249 -2.93 17.75 -6.11
CA ALA A 249 -3.87 18.03 -7.19
C ALA A 249 -5.33 17.76 -6.78
N LEU A 250 -5.58 16.71 -6.00
CA LEU A 250 -6.91 16.41 -5.45
C LEU A 250 -7.35 17.45 -4.42
N GLU A 251 -6.47 17.91 -3.53
CA GLU A 251 -6.77 18.99 -2.59
C GLU A 251 -7.21 20.25 -3.35
N THR A 252 -6.42 20.67 -4.36
CA THR A 252 -6.77 21.79 -5.21
C THR A 252 -8.13 21.61 -5.89
N ALA A 253 -8.41 20.43 -6.43
CA ALA A 253 -9.66 20.13 -7.10
C ALA A 253 -10.87 20.11 -6.14
N VAL A 254 -10.67 19.67 -4.90
CA VAL A 254 -11.71 19.72 -3.86
C VAL A 254 -11.96 21.16 -3.41
N GLU A 255 -10.91 21.95 -3.17
CA GLU A 255 -11.02 23.33 -2.70
C GLU A 255 -11.61 24.28 -3.76
N ALA A 256 -11.65 23.90 -5.04
CA ALA A 256 -12.32 24.64 -6.10
C ALA A 256 -13.86 24.68 -5.96
N GLY A 257 -14.49 23.74 -5.25
CA GLY A 257 -15.94 23.69 -5.07
C GLY A 257 -16.41 23.23 -3.68
N GLY A 258 -15.46 22.92 -2.79
CA GLY A 258 -15.69 22.48 -1.42
C GLY A 258 -14.70 23.07 -0.45
N SER A 259 -14.48 22.38 0.67
CA SER A 259 -13.46 22.80 1.65
C SER A 259 -12.82 21.60 2.36
N ILE A 260 -11.61 21.81 2.90
CA ILE A 260 -10.87 20.80 3.68
C ILE A 260 -10.58 21.38 5.06
N ARG A 261 -11.05 20.68 6.10
CA ARG A 261 -10.75 21.00 7.51
C ARG A 261 -9.74 19.99 8.04
N ARG A 262 -8.50 20.41 8.13
CA ARG A 262 -7.38 19.63 8.71
C ARG A 262 -7.40 19.74 10.23
N SER A 263 -6.68 18.86 10.93
CA SER A 263 -6.68 18.75 12.40
C SER A 263 -8.08 18.61 13.00
N THR A 264 -9.01 18.02 12.25
CA THR A 264 -10.43 17.95 12.57
C THR A 264 -10.97 16.55 12.27
N GLY A 265 -11.15 15.74 13.29
CA GLY A 265 -11.71 14.39 13.18
C GLY A 265 -13.22 14.37 13.47
N ALA A 266 -13.90 13.32 13.00
CA ALA A 266 -15.26 12.99 13.43
C ALA A 266 -15.21 12.04 14.64
N ARG A 267 -16.02 12.32 15.65
CA ARG A 267 -16.12 11.53 16.88
C ARG A 267 -17.38 10.65 16.90
N GLN A 268 -18.48 11.16 16.34
CA GLN A 268 -19.77 10.46 16.33
C GLN A 268 -20.57 10.84 15.10
N LEU A 269 -21.36 9.90 14.61
CA LEU A 269 -22.33 10.07 13.54
C LEU A 269 -23.71 9.68 14.08
N ARG A 270 -24.70 10.56 13.90
CA ARG A 270 -26.10 10.32 14.31
C ARG A 270 -27.05 10.72 13.21
N ARG A 271 -28.17 10.02 13.10
CA ARG A 271 -29.30 10.43 12.26
C ARG A 271 -30.26 11.27 13.08
N THR A 272 -30.63 12.44 12.54
CA THR A 272 -31.65 13.33 13.14
C THR A 272 -32.64 13.76 12.06
N GLY A 273 -33.76 13.04 11.95
CA GLY A 273 -34.72 13.22 10.85
C GLY A 273 -34.08 12.93 9.49
N ASP A 274 -34.06 13.91 8.60
CA ASP A 274 -33.60 13.83 7.23
C ASP A 274 -32.13 14.29 7.06
N VAL A 275 -31.38 14.44 8.15
CA VAL A 275 -29.98 14.85 8.12
C VAL A 275 -29.10 13.98 9.00
N TRP A 276 -27.84 13.95 8.68
CA TRP A 276 -26.77 13.43 9.52
C TRP A 276 -26.20 14.54 10.41
N GLU A 277 -25.96 14.23 11.65
CA GLU A 277 -25.17 15.03 12.58
C GLU A 277 -23.80 14.37 12.76
N VAL A 278 -22.76 15.09 12.37
CA VAL A 278 -21.36 14.68 12.53
C VAL A 278 -20.77 15.49 13.67
N GLN A 279 -20.55 14.86 14.81
CA GLN A 279 -19.87 15.49 15.94
C GLN A 279 -18.36 15.43 15.73
N LEU A 280 -17.71 16.58 15.78
CA LEU A 280 -16.28 16.73 15.57
C LEU A 280 -15.48 16.53 16.88
N THR A 281 -14.20 16.25 16.74
CA THR A 281 -13.26 16.19 17.87
C THR A 281 -13.09 17.55 18.55
N THR A 282 -13.39 18.64 17.87
CA THR A 282 -13.38 20.01 18.39
C THR A 282 -14.61 20.33 19.27
N GLY A 283 -15.65 19.48 19.28
CA GLY A 283 -16.92 19.69 19.96
C GLY A 283 -18.01 20.34 19.08
N GLU A 284 -17.68 20.85 17.90
CA GLU A 284 -18.64 21.34 16.91
C GLU A 284 -19.47 20.17 16.36
N THR A 285 -20.71 20.45 15.96
CA THR A 285 -21.57 19.49 15.26
C THR A 285 -21.95 20.04 13.89
N LEU A 286 -21.64 19.31 12.83
CA LEU A 286 -22.05 19.60 11.46
C LEU A 286 -23.34 18.87 11.11
N ARG A 287 -24.25 19.53 10.39
CA ARG A 287 -25.45 18.91 9.84
C ARG A 287 -25.32 18.79 8.34
N THR A 288 -25.62 17.62 7.79
CA THR A 288 -25.42 17.36 6.36
C THR A 288 -26.46 16.38 5.80
N ALA A 289 -26.79 16.53 4.51
CA ALA A 289 -27.65 15.59 3.79
C ALA A 289 -26.91 14.30 3.38
N ARG A 290 -25.56 14.32 3.28
CA ARG A 290 -24.76 13.20 2.76
C ARG A 290 -23.49 13.02 3.54
N VAL A 291 -23.11 11.76 3.80
CA VAL A 291 -21.84 11.42 4.46
C VAL A 291 -21.11 10.33 3.68
N VAL A 292 -19.82 10.54 3.45
CA VAL A 292 -18.88 9.49 3.02
C VAL A 292 -17.93 9.20 4.16
N LEU A 293 -17.92 7.97 4.67
CA LEU A 293 -16.91 7.51 5.62
C LEU A 293 -15.71 6.93 4.86
N ALA A 294 -14.61 7.69 4.80
CA ALA A 294 -13.38 7.34 4.09
C ALA A 294 -12.18 7.18 5.05
N VAL A 295 -12.44 6.77 6.26
CA VAL A 295 -11.48 6.53 7.34
C VAL A 295 -11.08 5.06 7.44
N GLY A 296 -10.07 4.74 8.28
CA GLY A 296 -9.69 3.36 8.58
C GLY A 296 -10.85 2.55 9.19
N GLY A 297 -10.83 1.24 9.00
CA GLY A 297 -11.96 0.38 9.33
C GLY A 297 -12.38 0.40 10.79
N HIS A 298 -11.46 0.50 11.73
CA HIS A 298 -11.79 0.63 13.15
C HIS A 298 -12.57 1.92 13.45
N THR A 299 -12.13 3.04 12.88
CA THR A 299 -12.83 4.33 13.02
C THR A 299 -14.20 4.31 12.32
N ALA A 300 -14.27 3.71 11.11
CA ALA A 300 -15.53 3.61 10.39
C ALA A 300 -16.57 2.78 11.17
N VAL A 301 -16.16 1.63 11.72
CA VAL A 301 -17.01 0.77 12.56
C VAL A 301 -17.47 1.51 13.82
N ALA A 302 -16.59 2.27 14.47
CA ALA A 302 -16.94 3.07 15.63
C ALA A 302 -17.95 4.19 15.29
N LEU A 303 -17.81 4.85 14.13
CA LEU A 303 -18.74 5.89 13.68
C LEU A 303 -20.11 5.33 13.26
N LEU A 304 -20.12 4.14 12.66
CA LEU A 304 -21.35 3.44 12.27
C LEU A 304 -22.14 2.96 13.49
N GLY A 305 -21.44 2.58 14.57
CA GLY A 305 -22.00 2.29 15.87
C GLY A 305 -23.31 1.50 15.83
N ASP A 306 -24.38 2.12 16.31
CA ASP A 306 -25.71 1.54 16.38
C ASP A 306 -26.55 1.71 15.08
N LEU A 307 -25.97 2.31 14.03
CA LEU A 307 -26.70 2.57 12.78
C LEU A 307 -26.92 1.29 11.96
N VAL A 308 -25.93 0.37 12.00
CA VAL A 308 -25.98 -0.93 11.33
C VAL A 308 -25.31 -1.99 12.20
N ASP A 309 -25.55 -3.26 11.91
CA ASP A 309 -24.82 -4.37 12.56
C ASP A 309 -23.34 -4.35 12.14
N THR A 310 -22.48 -3.91 13.05
CA THR A 310 -21.03 -3.87 12.85
C THR A 310 -20.32 -5.08 13.43
N ALA A 311 -21.02 -6.07 13.96
CA ALA A 311 -20.41 -7.24 14.60
C ALA A 311 -19.45 -7.98 13.66
N GLY A 312 -18.19 -8.05 14.06
CA GLY A 312 -17.12 -8.68 13.29
C GLY A 312 -16.73 -7.95 11.98
N ALA A 313 -17.25 -6.74 11.72
CA ALA A 313 -16.87 -5.95 10.54
C ALA A 313 -15.55 -5.18 10.74
N ALA A 314 -15.14 -4.94 11.99
CA ALA A 314 -13.84 -4.34 12.26
C ALA A 314 -12.73 -5.20 11.63
N PRO A 315 -11.78 -4.61 10.91
CA PRO A 315 -10.68 -5.35 10.33
C PRO A 315 -9.82 -5.97 11.44
N VAL A 316 -9.20 -7.10 11.13
CA VAL A 316 -8.11 -7.61 11.97
C VAL A 316 -6.99 -6.59 11.95
N ARG A 317 -6.39 -6.29 13.10
CA ARG A 317 -5.26 -5.37 13.19
C ARG A 317 -4.20 -5.72 12.16
N GLY A 318 -3.78 -4.74 11.41
CA GLY A 318 -2.73 -4.85 10.40
C GLY A 318 -1.33 -4.86 11.01
N THR A 319 -0.35 -4.92 10.15
CA THR A 319 1.05 -4.87 10.52
C THR A 319 1.50 -3.43 10.73
N ASP A 320 2.23 -3.18 11.81
CA ASP A 320 2.93 -1.91 12.01
C ASP A 320 4.14 -1.85 11.05
N ILE A 321 4.16 -0.84 10.20
CA ILE A 321 5.20 -0.66 9.18
C ILE A 321 6.03 0.57 9.51
N ARG A 322 7.34 0.43 9.37
CA ARG A 322 8.29 1.54 9.45
C ARG A 322 9.03 1.66 8.13
N LEU A 323 8.97 2.84 7.52
CA LEU A 323 9.71 3.16 6.31
C LEU A 323 10.84 4.12 6.67
N VAL A 324 12.07 3.70 6.42
CA VAL A 324 13.26 4.54 6.60
C VAL A 324 13.72 5.02 5.24
N THR A 325 13.74 6.31 5.06
CA THR A 325 14.30 6.97 3.87
C THR A 325 15.67 7.51 4.22
N LEU A 326 16.69 7.12 3.48
CA LEU A 326 18.06 7.63 3.62
C LEU A 326 18.42 8.43 2.37
N VAL A 327 18.97 9.61 2.57
CA VAL A 327 19.70 10.35 1.53
C VAL A 327 21.19 10.10 1.78
N LEU A 328 21.84 9.50 0.82
CA LEU A 328 23.22 9.00 0.97
C LEU A 328 24.13 9.70 -0.05
N ARG A 329 25.36 10.01 0.36
CA ARG A 329 26.45 10.29 -0.56
C ARG A 329 27.27 9.02 -0.74
N ALA A 330 27.03 8.27 -1.82
CA ALA A 330 27.59 6.94 -2.00
C ALA A 330 27.88 6.67 -3.48
N PRO A 331 29.05 7.06 -4.01
CA PRO A 331 29.43 6.84 -5.43
C PRO A 331 29.22 5.39 -5.91
N ALA A 332 29.46 4.42 -5.01
CA ALA A 332 29.29 3.00 -5.32
C ALA A 332 27.83 2.56 -5.61
N LEU A 333 26.84 3.44 -5.34
CA LEU A 333 25.44 3.22 -5.73
C LEU A 333 25.14 3.73 -7.14
N GLY A 334 26.03 4.51 -7.77
CA GLY A 334 25.83 5.10 -9.10
C GLY A 334 25.51 4.08 -10.19
N ASP A 335 26.15 2.92 -10.19
CA ASP A 335 25.90 1.82 -11.12
C ASP A 335 24.62 1.02 -10.80
N ALA A 336 23.83 1.45 -9.84
CA ALA A 336 22.64 0.76 -9.37
C ALA A 336 22.84 -0.77 -9.15
N PRO A 337 23.77 -1.21 -8.28
CA PRO A 337 24.25 -2.61 -8.19
C PRO A 337 23.15 -3.63 -7.85
N ARG A 338 21.98 -3.16 -7.41
CA ARG A 338 20.77 -3.96 -7.17
C ARG A 338 19.56 -3.40 -7.91
N GLY A 339 19.78 -2.73 -9.03
CA GLY A 339 18.73 -2.17 -9.86
C GLY A 339 17.79 -1.25 -9.09
N THR A 340 16.48 -1.46 -9.25
CA THR A 340 15.45 -0.62 -8.60
C THR A 340 15.26 -0.90 -7.11
N GLY A 341 15.85 -1.96 -6.56
CA GLY A 341 15.73 -2.34 -5.17
C GLY A 341 15.73 -3.84 -4.93
N VAL A 342 15.56 -4.24 -3.67
CA VAL A 342 15.74 -5.61 -3.20
C VAL A 342 14.55 -6.04 -2.35
N LEU A 343 13.98 -7.22 -2.62
CA LEU A 343 13.02 -7.90 -1.75
C LEU A 343 13.75 -8.96 -0.93
N VAL A 344 13.53 -8.95 0.38
CA VAL A 344 14.32 -9.75 1.34
C VAL A 344 13.49 -10.91 1.87
N ALA A 345 13.99 -12.13 1.68
CA ALA A 345 13.40 -13.32 2.28
C ALA A 345 13.65 -13.37 3.80
N PRO A 346 12.69 -13.86 4.59
CA PRO A 346 12.88 -14.03 6.02
C PRO A 346 14.09 -14.92 6.36
N GLY A 347 14.75 -14.62 7.49
CA GLY A 347 15.82 -15.45 8.04
C GLY A 347 17.23 -15.14 7.53
N SER A 348 17.42 -14.11 6.71
CA SER A 348 18.74 -13.57 6.34
C SER A 348 19.30 -12.64 7.43
N ASP A 349 20.52 -12.17 7.23
CA ASP A 349 21.21 -11.19 8.09
C ASP A 349 20.65 -9.77 7.99
N VAL A 350 19.74 -9.51 7.05
CA VAL A 350 19.05 -8.23 6.84
C VAL A 350 17.71 -8.24 7.57
N VAL A 351 17.43 -7.16 8.30
CA VAL A 351 16.17 -6.98 9.04
C VAL A 351 15.07 -6.42 8.15
N ALA A 352 15.38 -5.47 7.27
CA ALA A 352 14.41 -4.91 6.34
C ALA A 352 13.74 -6.01 5.50
N LYS A 353 12.43 -5.89 5.27
CA LYS A 353 11.70 -6.79 4.36
C LYS A 353 11.93 -6.47 2.88
N GLY A 354 12.43 -5.28 2.61
CA GLY A 354 12.77 -4.83 1.27
C GLY A 354 13.38 -3.44 1.28
N SER A 355 14.01 -3.11 0.17
CA SER A 355 14.62 -1.81 -0.08
C SER A 355 14.26 -1.34 -1.49
N THR A 356 13.98 -0.06 -1.66
CA THR A 356 13.86 0.61 -2.96
C THR A 356 15.02 1.58 -3.11
N HIS A 357 15.79 1.45 -4.19
CA HIS A 357 16.74 2.47 -4.62
C HIS A 357 15.97 3.50 -5.44
N ALA A 358 15.33 4.45 -4.76
CA ALA A 358 14.33 5.34 -5.36
C ALA A 358 14.93 6.19 -6.48
N SER A 359 16.14 6.72 -6.32
CA SER A 359 16.83 7.49 -7.35
C SER A 359 17.32 6.64 -8.55
N ALA A 360 17.46 5.32 -8.42
CA ALA A 360 17.69 4.42 -9.54
C ALA A 360 16.40 3.97 -10.21
N LYS A 361 15.30 3.96 -9.47
CA LYS A 361 13.98 3.56 -9.95
C LYS A 361 13.26 4.68 -10.72
N TRP A 362 13.34 5.90 -10.25
CA TRP A 362 12.63 7.04 -10.79
C TRP A 362 13.58 8.05 -11.45
N PRO A 363 13.56 8.19 -12.80
CA PRO A 363 14.43 9.11 -13.54
C PRO A 363 14.32 10.55 -13.06
N TRP A 364 13.11 11.07 -12.83
CA TRP A 364 12.88 12.42 -12.35
C TRP A 364 13.58 12.72 -11.01
N LEU A 365 13.64 11.69 -10.10
CA LEU A 365 14.31 11.85 -8.82
C LEU A 365 15.83 11.85 -8.99
N ARG A 366 16.34 11.05 -9.92
CA ARG A 366 17.77 11.05 -10.26
C ARG A 366 18.19 12.44 -10.77
N GLU A 367 17.46 12.97 -11.77
CA GLU A 367 17.71 14.30 -12.33
C GLU A 367 17.66 15.41 -11.27
N ARG A 368 16.67 15.32 -10.35
CA ARG A 368 16.57 16.28 -9.25
C ARG A 368 17.75 16.22 -8.30
N LEU A 369 18.22 15.02 -7.92
CA LEU A 369 19.38 14.87 -7.05
C LEU A 369 20.65 15.34 -7.73
N ASP A 370 20.85 15.05 -9.01
CA ASP A 370 22.00 15.51 -9.78
C ASP A 370 22.10 17.02 -9.80
N ALA A 371 20.96 17.70 -9.97
CA ALA A 371 20.88 19.15 -10.00
C ALA A 371 21.06 19.82 -8.62
N THR A 372 20.77 19.10 -7.51
CA THR A 372 20.73 19.71 -6.17
C THR A 372 21.85 19.25 -5.24
N LEU A 373 22.15 17.96 -5.21
CA LEU A 373 23.10 17.33 -4.30
C LEU A 373 24.29 16.68 -5.00
N GLY A 374 24.24 16.63 -6.33
CA GLY A 374 25.27 16.04 -7.20
C GLY A 374 25.07 14.55 -7.49
N PRO A 375 25.88 14.00 -8.41
CA PRO A 375 25.70 12.66 -8.99
C PRO A 375 25.90 11.51 -7.97
N ASP A 376 26.63 11.74 -6.91
CA ASP A 376 26.89 10.74 -5.85
C ASP A 376 25.80 10.68 -4.79
N ALA A 377 24.79 11.54 -4.89
CA ALA A 377 23.66 11.55 -3.97
C ALA A 377 22.61 10.51 -4.40
N HIS A 378 22.14 9.69 -3.46
CA HIS A 378 21.17 8.64 -3.69
C HIS A 378 20.08 8.65 -2.63
N VAL A 379 18.85 8.30 -3.02
CA VAL A 379 17.75 8.05 -2.09
C VAL A 379 17.49 6.55 -2.07
N VAL A 380 17.64 5.96 -0.88
CA VAL A 380 17.32 4.55 -0.61
C VAL A 380 16.26 4.48 0.48
N ARG A 381 15.21 3.72 0.24
CA ARG A 381 14.12 3.54 1.19
C ARG A 381 14.04 2.08 1.62
N LEU A 382 13.98 1.83 2.92
CA LEU A 382 13.87 0.49 3.50
C LEU A 382 12.54 0.35 4.23
N SER A 383 11.98 -0.87 4.19
CA SER A 383 10.70 -1.18 4.83
C SER A 383 10.88 -2.26 5.89
N TYR A 384 10.38 -1.99 7.10
CA TYR A 384 10.38 -2.86 8.27
C TYR A 384 8.95 -3.24 8.65
N GLY A 385 8.80 -4.27 9.45
CA GLY A 385 7.50 -4.82 9.86
C GLY A 385 7.04 -5.92 8.90
N ARG A 386 7.22 -7.18 9.34
CA ARG A 386 6.73 -8.39 8.65
C ARG A 386 5.47 -8.85 9.37
N GLY A 387 4.33 -8.83 8.69
CA GLY A 387 3.12 -9.46 9.21
C GLY A 387 3.28 -10.98 9.24
N GLY A 388 3.15 -11.60 10.42
CA GLY A 388 3.23 -13.05 10.60
C GLY A 388 4.29 -13.45 11.63
N ALA A 389 4.24 -14.71 12.06
CA ALA A 389 5.21 -15.29 12.98
C ALA A 389 6.55 -15.55 12.27
N GLY A 390 7.32 -14.51 12.03
CA GLY A 390 8.74 -14.69 11.73
C GLY A 390 9.46 -15.30 12.93
N PRO A 391 10.69 -15.85 12.76
CA PRO A 391 11.47 -16.32 13.90
C PRO A 391 11.59 -15.21 14.95
N ALA A 392 11.36 -15.53 16.23
CA ALA A 392 11.50 -14.57 17.32
C ALA A 392 12.83 -13.82 17.22
N GLY A 393 12.80 -12.48 17.27
CA GLY A 393 13.97 -11.61 17.10
C GLY A 393 14.29 -11.28 15.63
N ALA A 394 13.41 -11.55 14.68
CA ALA A 394 13.63 -11.26 13.26
C ALA A 394 13.33 -9.80 12.88
N ASP A 395 12.55 -9.09 13.65
CA ASP A 395 12.15 -7.69 13.41
C ASP A 395 12.63 -6.77 14.54
N LEU A 396 12.70 -5.48 14.25
CA LEU A 396 12.82 -4.44 15.27
C LEU A 396 11.46 -4.28 15.95
N ASP A 397 11.50 -3.93 17.24
CA ASP A 397 10.30 -3.47 17.93
C ASP A 397 9.74 -2.24 17.21
N ALA A 398 8.46 -2.30 16.82
CA ALA A 398 7.79 -1.20 16.14
C ALA A 398 7.76 0.09 16.99
N ALA A 399 7.85 -0.03 18.31
CA ALA A 399 7.94 1.09 19.24
C ALA A 399 9.37 1.65 19.43
N ALA A 400 10.40 0.99 18.88
CA ALA A 400 11.79 1.46 19.01
C ALA A 400 11.95 2.90 18.50
N PRO A 401 12.90 3.68 19.04
CA PRO A 401 13.23 5.03 18.58
C PRO A 401 13.63 5.07 17.11
N ASP A 402 13.42 6.20 16.44
CA ASP A 402 13.74 6.38 15.02
C ASP A 402 15.23 6.17 14.73
N GLU A 403 16.11 6.57 15.64
CA GLU A 403 17.55 6.39 15.51
C GLU A 403 17.93 4.90 15.42
N THR A 404 17.20 4.03 16.09
CA THR A 404 17.42 2.57 16.02
C THR A 404 17.11 2.06 14.61
N PHE A 405 16.00 2.53 14.01
CA PHE A 405 15.65 2.19 12.64
C PHE A 405 16.64 2.75 11.63
N VAL A 406 17.11 3.98 11.82
CA VAL A 406 18.12 4.60 10.94
C VAL A 406 19.44 3.85 11.00
N ALA A 407 19.93 3.52 12.20
CA ALA A 407 21.16 2.76 12.38
C ALA A 407 21.07 1.38 11.72
N GLN A 408 19.95 0.68 11.91
CA GLN A 408 19.73 -0.62 11.25
C GLN A 408 19.63 -0.46 9.72
N ALA A 409 19.01 0.60 9.22
CA ALA A 409 18.87 0.84 7.79
C ALA A 409 20.22 1.03 7.10
N VAL A 410 21.19 1.69 7.75
CA VAL A 410 22.56 1.82 7.23
C VAL A 410 23.23 0.45 7.12
N LEU A 411 23.10 -0.42 8.14
CA LEU A 411 23.64 -1.78 8.12
C LEU A 411 22.99 -2.63 7.00
N ASP A 412 21.67 -2.51 6.88
CA ASP A 412 20.92 -3.25 5.87
C ASP A 412 21.27 -2.80 4.44
N VAL A 413 21.48 -1.48 4.20
CA VAL A 413 21.96 -0.97 2.91
C VAL A 413 23.33 -1.55 2.56
N GLN A 414 24.28 -1.53 3.52
CA GLN A 414 25.60 -2.12 3.30
C GLN A 414 25.52 -3.59 2.91
N ALA A 415 24.70 -4.37 3.59
CA ALA A 415 24.53 -5.79 3.32
C ALA A 415 23.84 -6.05 1.98
N LEU A 416 22.74 -5.34 1.69
CA LEU A 416 21.93 -5.53 0.48
C LEU A 416 22.65 -5.11 -0.79
N TYR A 417 23.30 -3.95 -0.76
CA TYR A 417 23.95 -3.37 -1.95
C TYR A 417 25.40 -3.76 -2.07
N GLY A 418 26.01 -4.25 -0.98
CA GLY A 418 27.44 -4.60 -0.94
C GLY A 418 28.35 -3.37 -0.98
N VAL A 419 27.86 -2.23 -0.50
CA VAL A 419 28.58 -0.94 -0.49
C VAL A 419 28.97 -0.56 0.93
N PRO A 420 30.21 -0.12 1.19
CA PRO A 420 30.56 0.43 2.50
C PRO A 420 29.94 1.81 2.66
N LEU A 421 29.45 2.12 3.86
CA LEU A 421 28.96 3.44 4.24
C LEU A 421 29.65 3.87 5.54
N ALA A 422 30.20 5.07 5.56
CA ALA A 422 30.68 5.74 6.75
C ALA A 422 29.56 6.59 7.39
N SER A 423 29.73 7.03 8.63
CA SER A 423 28.74 7.87 9.32
C SER A 423 28.48 9.20 8.61
N GLY A 424 29.47 9.76 7.92
CA GLY A 424 29.34 11.00 7.14
C GLY A 424 28.66 10.83 5.78
N ASP A 425 28.39 9.61 5.33
CA ASP A 425 27.75 9.34 4.04
C ASP A 425 26.23 9.48 4.12
N VAL A 426 25.64 9.49 5.31
CA VAL A 426 24.22 9.76 5.54
C VAL A 426 24.00 11.27 5.61
N LEU A 427 23.51 11.85 4.52
CA LEU A 427 23.24 13.30 4.43
C LEU A 427 21.97 13.68 5.19
N SER A 428 20.98 12.79 5.19
CA SER A 428 19.70 12.98 5.88
C SER A 428 18.96 11.65 5.99
N SER A 429 18.04 11.58 6.93
CA SER A 429 17.16 10.42 7.12
C SER A 429 15.78 10.87 7.61
N ALA A 430 14.75 10.05 7.28
CA ALA A 430 13.40 10.19 7.81
C ALA A 430 12.81 8.82 8.10
N VAL A 431 12.06 8.71 9.19
CA VAL A 431 11.30 7.51 9.56
C VAL A 431 9.82 7.82 9.49
N THR A 432 9.10 7.09 8.66
CA THR A 432 7.64 7.18 8.56
C THR A 432 7.03 5.98 9.26
N ARG A 433 6.09 6.27 10.18
CA ARG A 433 5.40 5.26 11.00
C ARG A 433 3.98 5.07 10.50
N TRP A 434 3.66 3.83 10.16
CA TRP A 434 2.32 3.40 9.79
C TRP A 434 1.89 2.31 10.76
N ASP A 435 1.08 2.67 11.75
CA ASP A 435 0.51 1.71 12.67
C ASP A 435 -0.77 1.13 12.06
N ASP A 436 -0.98 -0.19 12.26
CA ASP A 436 -2.16 -0.89 11.70
C ASP A 436 -2.32 -0.70 10.18
N ALA A 437 -1.20 -0.70 9.44
CA ALA A 437 -1.16 -0.20 8.07
C ALA A 437 -1.93 -1.06 7.06
N LEU A 438 -1.83 -2.37 7.15
CA LEU A 438 -2.38 -3.29 6.15
C LEU A 438 -3.05 -4.48 6.83
N SER A 439 -4.37 -4.44 6.89
CA SER A 439 -5.16 -5.60 7.34
C SER A 439 -5.11 -6.71 6.31
N PRO A 440 -4.92 -7.98 6.72
CA PRO A 440 -4.87 -9.12 5.81
C PRO A 440 -6.17 -9.23 4.99
N PRO A 441 -6.12 -9.32 3.65
CA PRO A 441 -7.31 -9.46 2.80
C PRO A 441 -7.84 -10.90 2.83
N THR A 442 -8.34 -11.35 3.97
CA THR A 442 -8.91 -12.70 4.13
C THR A 442 -10.30 -12.81 3.49
N PRO A 443 -10.74 -13.99 3.04
CA PRO A 443 -12.10 -14.19 2.52
C PRO A 443 -13.18 -13.80 3.54
N ALA A 444 -12.96 -14.13 4.81
CA ALA A 444 -13.87 -13.79 5.90
C ALA A 444 -13.99 -12.27 6.11
N HIS A 445 -12.88 -11.53 6.04
CA HIS A 445 -12.90 -10.07 6.11
C HIS A 445 -13.69 -9.48 4.93
N ARG A 446 -13.45 -9.96 3.71
CA ARG A 446 -14.15 -9.48 2.52
C ARG A 446 -15.65 -9.73 2.59
N ALA A 447 -16.09 -10.91 3.05
CA ALA A 447 -17.52 -11.20 3.21
C ALA A 447 -18.19 -10.25 4.22
N ARG A 448 -17.52 -9.97 5.34
CA ARG A 448 -18.03 -9.06 6.39
C ARG A 448 -18.10 -7.61 5.91
N THR A 449 -17.06 -7.11 5.25
CA THR A 449 -17.04 -5.73 4.72
C THR A 449 -18.06 -5.55 3.60
N SER A 450 -18.26 -6.56 2.72
CA SER A 450 -19.31 -6.51 1.70
C SER A 450 -20.71 -6.45 2.33
N ARG A 451 -20.96 -7.22 3.39
CA ARG A 451 -22.23 -7.14 4.12
C ARG A 451 -22.42 -5.74 4.73
N LEU A 452 -21.42 -5.23 5.45
CA LEU A 452 -21.48 -3.89 6.05
C LEU A 452 -21.80 -2.80 5.02
N VAL A 453 -21.17 -2.83 3.85
CA VAL A 453 -21.44 -1.87 2.76
C VAL A 453 -22.89 -2.00 2.28
N SER A 454 -23.41 -3.24 2.16
CA SER A 454 -24.80 -3.48 1.78
C SER A 454 -25.79 -2.98 2.85
N ASP A 455 -25.48 -3.21 4.13
CA ASP A 455 -26.34 -2.77 5.25
C ASP A 455 -26.38 -1.23 5.37
N VAL A 456 -25.23 -0.56 5.15
CA VAL A 456 -25.16 0.90 5.06
C VAL A 456 -26.00 1.43 3.89
N ALA A 457 -25.92 0.79 2.73
CA ALA A 457 -26.74 1.17 1.57
C ALA A 457 -28.25 0.96 1.82
N ALA A 458 -28.61 -0.08 2.58
CA ALA A 458 -30.00 -0.39 2.91
C ALA A 458 -30.66 0.68 3.82
N LEU A 459 -29.90 1.46 4.60
CA LEU A 459 -30.44 2.54 5.42
C LEU A 459 -31.25 3.56 4.61
N ARG A 460 -30.94 3.73 3.33
CA ARG A 460 -31.70 4.64 2.43
C ARG A 460 -33.12 4.12 2.15
N ALA A 461 -33.29 2.81 2.04
CA ALA A 461 -34.63 2.23 1.87
C ALA A 461 -35.55 2.54 3.07
N ASP A 462 -34.95 2.78 4.26
CA ASP A 462 -35.61 3.18 5.47
C ASP A 462 -35.73 4.72 5.61
N GLY A 463 -35.54 5.47 4.53
CA GLY A 463 -35.62 6.91 4.46
C GLY A 463 -34.46 7.64 5.13
N ALA A 464 -33.29 7.02 5.31
CA ALA A 464 -32.12 7.73 5.80
C ALA A 464 -31.50 8.62 4.72
N PRO A 465 -30.86 9.76 5.09
CA PRO A 465 -30.07 10.56 4.21
C PRO A 465 -28.89 9.74 3.65
N GLY A 466 -28.23 10.23 2.61
CA GLY A 466 -27.15 9.50 1.94
C GLY A 466 -25.98 9.17 2.88
N LEU A 467 -25.62 7.88 2.97
CA LEU A 467 -24.45 7.39 3.70
C LEU A 467 -23.71 6.34 2.87
N SER A 468 -22.40 6.47 2.74
CA SER A 468 -21.56 5.48 2.10
C SER A 468 -20.22 5.28 2.80
N VAL A 469 -19.57 4.15 2.55
CA VAL A 469 -18.27 3.78 3.15
C VAL A 469 -17.29 3.46 2.05
N THR A 470 -16.06 3.96 2.17
CA THR A 470 -14.97 3.67 1.23
C THR A 470 -13.62 3.60 1.95
N GLY A 471 -12.57 3.21 1.22
CA GLY A 471 -11.21 3.08 1.73
C GLY A 471 -10.61 1.72 1.47
N ALA A 472 -9.31 1.58 1.70
CA ALA A 472 -8.57 0.35 1.38
C ALA A 472 -9.09 -0.90 2.12
N TRP A 473 -9.65 -0.75 3.30
CA TRP A 473 -10.15 -1.86 4.11
C TRP A 473 -11.44 -2.49 3.56
N VAL A 474 -12.23 -1.76 2.76
CA VAL A 474 -13.42 -2.29 2.05
C VAL A 474 -13.14 -2.56 0.58
N ALA A 475 -12.41 -1.67 -0.09
CA ALA A 475 -12.15 -1.76 -1.52
C ALA A 475 -11.03 -2.78 -1.86
N GLY A 476 -10.15 -3.05 -0.92
CA GLY A 476 -8.88 -3.74 -1.13
C GLY A 476 -7.70 -2.77 -1.27
N THR A 477 -6.49 -3.29 -1.08
CA THR A 477 -5.26 -2.50 -1.09
C THR A 477 -4.88 -2.02 -2.49
N GLY A 478 -4.35 -0.80 -2.56
CA GLY A 478 -3.82 -0.17 -3.77
C GLY A 478 -4.83 0.72 -4.49
N LEU A 479 -4.27 1.72 -5.15
CA LEU A 479 -5.05 2.78 -5.81
C LEU A 479 -5.99 2.26 -6.89
N ALA A 480 -5.61 1.15 -7.56
CA ALA A 480 -6.43 0.51 -8.58
C ALA A 480 -7.79 -0.02 -8.07
N ALA A 481 -7.86 -0.32 -6.77
CA ALA A 481 -9.11 -0.74 -6.11
C ALA A 481 -9.80 0.47 -5.44
N VAL A 482 -9.02 1.31 -4.75
CA VAL A 482 -9.55 2.41 -3.93
C VAL A 482 -10.20 3.50 -4.77
N VAL A 483 -9.57 3.92 -5.89
CA VAL A 483 -10.09 5.03 -6.70
C VAL A 483 -11.48 4.76 -7.29
N PRO A 484 -11.70 3.66 -8.03
CA PRO A 484 -13.05 3.40 -8.58
C PRO A 484 -14.09 3.16 -7.48
N HIS A 485 -13.69 2.55 -6.34
CA HIS A 485 -14.60 2.34 -5.22
C HIS A 485 -15.01 3.68 -4.56
N ALA A 486 -14.08 4.61 -4.38
CA ALA A 486 -14.37 5.92 -3.81
C ALA A 486 -15.29 6.76 -4.73
N GLN A 487 -15.06 6.70 -6.05
CA GLN A 487 -15.95 7.32 -7.03
C GLN A 487 -17.36 6.73 -6.99
N ALA A 488 -17.48 5.41 -6.91
CA ALA A 488 -18.77 4.74 -6.80
C ALA A 488 -19.48 5.06 -5.48
N ALA A 489 -18.75 5.10 -4.36
CA ALA A 489 -19.29 5.47 -3.06
C ALA A 489 -19.84 6.90 -3.03
N ALA A 490 -19.16 7.87 -3.66
CA ALA A 490 -19.66 9.23 -3.78
C ALA A 490 -20.94 9.29 -4.62
N ARG A 491 -20.96 8.69 -5.81
CA ARG A 491 -22.13 8.68 -6.70
C ARG A 491 -23.32 7.92 -6.13
N SER A 492 -23.10 6.91 -5.29
CA SER A 492 -24.20 6.18 -4.65
C SER A 492 -25.05 7.05 -3.71
N LEU A 493 -24.56 8.24 -3.31
CA LEU A 493 -25.31 9.18 -2.48
C LEU A 493 -26.43 9.91 -3.22
N ASP A 494 -26.44 9.93 -4.55
CA ASP A 494 -27.38 10.66 -5.39
C ASP A 494 -28.47 9.79 -6.05
N LEU A 495 -28.40 8.48 -5.89
CA LEU A 495 -29.45 7.57 -6.39
C LEU A 495 -30.71 7.77 -5.55
N SER A 496 -31.50 8.80 -5.90
CA SER A 496 -32.87 9.04 -5.43
C SER A 496 -33.86 8.18 -6.23
#